data_aaea77ece9ce7e4a303444d045aa0a5c
#
_entry.id   aaea77ece9ce7e4a303444d045aa0a5c
#
_cell.length_a   1.000
_cell.length_b   1.000
_cell.length_c   1.000
_cell.angle_alpha   90.00
_cell.angle_beta   90.00
_cell.angle_gamma   90.00
#
_symmetry.space_group_name_H-M   'P 1'
#
loop_
_entity.id
_entity.type
_entity.pdbx_description
1 polymer ?
#
loop_
_entity_poly.entity_id
_entity_poly.type
_entity_poly.pdbx_seq_one_letter_code
_entity_poly.pdbx_strand_id
1 'polypeptide(L)'
;MFPWIVEVIMVLCNLFGTGIMFKISEENIYQRAAGALIGYISLIIYFAYSIYLVHQSKKQGINLNFFPVIYFVGPCFAGVLIQFLFYGITSSWVLVAVALIFVQMQSYAENLYIDELSGLYNRRYLNAVLSERKITSRKSLHGIMMDVNDFKYINDNFGHSMGDKAICTLGNILFRSIPDGGMAIRYAGDEFIVLLSGVDTESVLVTMDEINHNLSQFNESKIEPFTLSVSMGYAEFGEGDDTEAFLMHMDEKMYEEKRKYHLLKKSNSSRQ
;
A
#
# COMPACT_ATOMS: atom_id res chain seq x y z
N MET A 1 -20.31 4.26 -20.08
CA MET A 1 -20.20 3.69 -21.45
C MET A 1 -20.91 4.53 -22.52
N PHE A 2 -22.11 5.05 -22.28
CA PHE A 2 -22.92 5.75 -23.28
C PHE A 2 -22.28 6.99 -23.95
N PRO A 3 -21.65 7.96 -23.24
CA PRO A 3 -21.15 9.18 -23.89
C PRO A 3 -20.05 8.92 -24.91
N TRP A 4 -19.14 7.99 -24.64
CA TRP A 4 -18.03 7.64 -25.55
C TRP A 4 -18.53 7.04 -26.89
N ILE A 5 -19.56 6.20 -26.83
CA ILE A 5 -20.17 5.62 -28.06
C ILE A 5 -20.75 6.72 -28.93
N VAL A 6 -21.42 7.69 -28.33
CA VAL A 6 -21.98 8.83 -29.07
C VAL A 6 -20.88 9.66 -29.76
N GLU A 7 -19.76 9.91 -29.03
CA GLU A 7 -18.61 10.61 -29.60
C GLU A 7 -18.01 9.87 -30.80
N VAL A 8 -17.78 8.56 -30.67
CA VAL A 8 -17.25 7.75 -31.77
C VAL A 8 -18.17 7.79 -32.98
N ILE A 9 -19.47 7.67 -32.78
CA ILE A 9 -20.46 7.77 -33.88
C ILE A 9 -20.40 9.16 -34.55
N MET A 10 -20.33 10.24 -33.75
CA MET A 10 -20.25 11.60 -34.27
C MET A 10 -18.96 11.85 -35.06
N VAL A 11 -17.82 11.34 -34.60
CA VAL A 11 -16.54 11.41 -35.34
C VAL A 11 -16.64 10.63 -36.64
N LEU A 12 -17.19 9.41 -36.61
CA LEU A 12 -17.40 8.63 -37.83
C LEU A 12 -18.34 9.33 -38.81
N CYS A 13 -19.46 9.90 -38.34
CA CYS A 13 -20.34 10.71 -39.18
C CYS A 13 -19.60 11.91 -39.79
N ASN A 14 -18.68 12.52 -39.08
CA ASN A 14 -17.92 13.66 -39.58
C ASN A 14 -16.97 13.27 -40.73
N LEU A 15 -16.48 12.00 -40.76
CA LEU A 15 -15.69 11.50 -41.90
C LEU A 15 -16.48 11.43 -43.21
N PHE A 16 -17.82 11.35 -43.12
CA PHE A 16 -18.73 11.42 -44.29
C PHE A 16 -19.17 12.85 -44.62
N GLY A 17 -18.46 13.87 -44.14
CA GLY A 17 -18.68 15.25 -44.51
C GLY A 17 -19.82 15.98 -43.78
N THR A 18 -20.35 15.43 -42.69
CA THR A 18 -21.46 16.08 -41.95
C THR A 18 -21.09 17.40 -41.29
N GLY A 19 -19.79 17.63 -41.03
CA GLY A 19 -19.28 18.83 -40.38
C GLY A 19 -19.80 19.09 -38.96
N ILE A 20 -20.26 18.03 -38.26
CA ILE A 20 -20.85 18.13 -36.91
C ILE A 20 -19.77 18.42 -35.88
N MET A 21 -18.62 17.75 -35.95
CA MET A 21 -17.53 17.88 -34.99
C MET A 21 -16.51 18.94 -35.38
N PHE A 22 -16.16 18.97 -36.66
CA PHE A 22 -15.24 19.96 -37.25
C PHE A 22 -15.53 20.18 -38.72
N LYS A 23 -15.08 21.33 -39.23
CA LYS A 23 -15.11 21.68 -40.66
C LYS A 23 -13.70 22.08 -41.09
N ILE A 24 -13.37 21.81 -42.32
CA ILE A 24 -12.17 22.34 -42.96
C ILE A 24 -12.64 23.42 -43.94
N SER A 25 -12.14 24.65 -43.78
CA SER A 25 -12.46 25.74 -44.70
C SER A 25 -11.80 25.54 -46.08
N GLU A 26 -12.20 26.30 -47.08
CA GLU A 26 -11.58 26.30 -48.42
C GLU A 26 -10.07 26.64 -48.38
N GLU A 27 -9.64 27.35 -47.34
CA GLU A 27 -8.25 27.70 -47.08
C GLU A 27 -7.48 26.61 -46.30
N ASN A 28 -8.02 25.41 -46.17
CA ASN A 28 -7.46 24.30 -45.38
C ASN A 28 -7.32 24.59 -43.88
N ILE A 29 -8.12 25.52 -43.34
CA ILE A 29 -8.11 25.84 -41.91
C ILE A 29 -9.14 24.99 -41.18
N TYR A 30 -8.70 24.26 -40.14
CA TYR A 30 -9.56 23.49 -39.25
C TYR A 30 -10.41 24.42 -38.39
N GLN A 31 -11.73 24.20 -38.37
CA GLN A 31 -12.67 24.92 -37.53
C GLN A 31 -13.49 23.94 -36.69
N ARG A 32 -13.57 24.20 -35.40
CA ARG A 32 -14.42 23.40 -34.49
C ARG A 32 -15.88 23.69 -34.78
N ALA A 33 -16.70 22.66 -34.90
CA ALA A 33 -18.15 22.77 -34.96
C ALA A 33 -18.77 22.56 -33.54
N ALA A 34 -20.05 22.86 -33.41
CA ALA A 34 -20.76 22.77 -32.12
C ALA A 34 -20.72 21.37 -31.50
N GLY A 35 -20.66 20.32 -32.32
CA GLY A 35 -20.53 18.94 -31.81
C GLY A 35 -19.24 18.66 -31.03
N ALA A 36 -18.16 19.42 -31.25
CA ALA A 36 -16.94 19.28 -30.46
C ALA A 36 -17.14 19.62 -28.98
N LEU A 37 -18.15 20.42 -28.62
CA LEU A 37 -18.48 20.71 -27.21
C LEU A 37 -18.96 19.47 -26.46
N ILE A 38 -19.55 18.50 -27.16
CA ILE A 38 -20.02 17.25 -26.54
C ILE A 38 -18.84 16.48 -25.94
N GLY A 39 -17.68 16.44 -26.61
CA GLY A 39 -16.46 15.82 -26.09
C GLY A 39 -15.95 16.47 -24.80
N TYR A 40 -15.98 17.80 -24.72
CA TYR A 40 -15.60 18.51 -23.50
C TYR A 40 -16.57 18.26 -22.34
N ILE A 41 -17.89 18.22 -22.64
CA ILE A 41 -18.93 17.94 -21.63
C ILE A 41 -18.79 16.51 -21.12
N SER A 42 -18.58 15.53 -22.00
CA SER A 42 -18.40 14.13 -21.59
C SER A 42 -17.17 13.96 -20.72
N LEU A 43 -16.05 14.62 -21.00
CA LEU A 43 -14.86 14.63 -20.16
C LEU A 43 -15.15 15.18 -18.76
N ILE A 44 -15.87 16.28 -18.64
CA ILE A 44 -16.25 16.86 -17.34
C ILE A 44 -17.10 15.87 -16.54
N ILE A 45 -18.04 15.19 -17.19
CA ILE A 45 -18.89 14.18 -16.56
C ILE A 45 -18.05 13.00 -16.05
N TYR A 46 -17.09 12.51 -16.84
CA TYR A 46 -16.20 11.43 -16.42
C TYR A 46 -15.30 11.84 -15.24
N PHE A 47 -14.79 13.07 -15.23
CA PHE A 47 -14.01 13.59 -14.10
C PHE A 47 -14.86 13.69 -12.83
N ALA A 48 -16.06 14.24 -12.92
CA ALA A 48 -16.96 14.33 -11.78
C ALA A 48 -17.32 12.93 -11.25
N TYR A 49 -17.59 11.98 -12.14
CA TYR A 49 -17.86 10.60 -11.77
C TYR A 49 -16.66 9.90 -11.12
N SER A 50 -15.45 10.13 -11.62
CA SER A 50 -14.22 9.58 -11.00
C SER A 50 -14.00 10.11 -9.58
N ILE A 51 -14.20 11.42 -9.36
CA ILE A 51 -14.11 12.02 -8.02
C ILE A 51 -15.20 11.44 -7.10
N TYR A 52 -16.43 11.26 -7.61
CA TYR A 52 -17.51 10.63 -6.85
C TYR A 52 -17.17 9.19 -6.41
N LEU A 53 -16.62 8.37 -7.33
CA LEU A 53 -16.20 7.00 -7.01
C LEU A 53 -15.12 6.95 -5.94
N VAL A 54 -14.13 7.84 -6.01
CA VAL A 54 -13.07 7.96 -4.99
C VAL A 54 -13.66 8.33 -3.63
N HIS A 55 -14.60 9.28 -3.60
CA HIS A 55 -15.27 9.67 -2.37
C HIS A 55 -16.10 8.53 -1.76
N GLN A 56 -16.80 7.77 -2.60
CA GLN A 56 -17.58 6.61 -2.18
C GLN A 56 -16.68 5.49 -1.63
N SER A 57 -15.58 5.18 -2.30
CA SER A 57 -14.61 4.16 -1.86
C SER A 57 -13.98 4.50 -0.50
N LYS A 58 -13.66 5.77 -0.26
CA LYS A 58 -13.20 6.24 1.06
C LYS A 58 -14.25 6.04 2.15
N LYS A 59 -15.53 6.24 1.85
CA LYS A 59 -16.64 5.97 2.81
C LYS A 59 -16.80 4.48 3.13
N GLN A 60 -16.43 3.60 2.22
CA GLN A 60 -16.48 2.14 2.41
C GLN A 60 -15.23 1.57 3.08
N GLY A 61 -14.33 2.42 3.58
CA GLY A 61 -13.10 2.00 4.25
C GLY A 61 -12.02 1.44 3.31
N ILE A 62 -12.25 1.50 2.00
CA ILE A 62 -11.23 1.10 1.02
C ILE A 62 -10.18 2.21 0.95
N ASN A 63 -9.00 1.91 1.44
CA ASN A 63 -7.89 2.85 1.48
C ASN A 63 -7.30 2.98 0.07
N LEU A 64 -7.85 3.92 -0.72
CA LEU A 64 -7.36 4.27 -2.06
C LEU A 64 -6.14 5.22 -1.99
N ASN A 65 -5.33 5.14 -0.94
CA ASN A 65 -4.06 5.88 -0.87
C ASN A 65 -3.11 5.50 -2.02
N PHE A 66 -3.38 4.37 -2.67
CA PHE A 66 -2.63 3.82 -3.77
C PHE A 66 -2.88 4.47 -5.15
N PHE A 67 -3.96 5.22 -5.34
CA PHE A 67 -4.18 5.91 -6.61
C PHE A 67 -4.49 7.40 -6.36
N PRO A 68 -3.48 8.27 -6.39
CA PRO A 68 -3.69 9.69 -6.25
C PRO A 68 -4.38 10.24 -7.52
N VAL A 69 -5.69 10.07 -7.59
CA VAL A 69 -6.55 10.49 -8.71
C VAL A 69 -6.25 11.92 -9.15
N ILE A 70 -5.86 12.78 -8.22
CA ILE A 70 -5.53 14.17 -8.49
C ILE A 70 -4.35 14.34 -9.46
N TYR A 71 -3.33 13.45 -9.37
CA TYR A 71 -2.15 13.48 -10.24
C TYR A 71 -2.45 13.00 -11.67
N PHE A 72 -3.52 12.22 -11.85
CA PHE A 72 -4.00 11.86 -13.18
C PHE A 72 -5.00 12.89 -13.72
N VAL A 73 -6.01 13.21 -12.92
CA VAL A 73 -7.10 14.11 -13.32
C VAL A 73 -6.61 15.54 -13.54
N GLY A 74 -5.71 16.03 -12.69
CA GLY A 74 -5.20 17.41 -12.77
C GLY A 74 -4.56 17.76 -14.13
N PRO A 75 -3.51 17.06 -14.57
CA PRO A 75 -2.89 17.31 -15.87
C PRO A 75 -3.85 17.12 -17.04
N CYS A 76 -4.70 16.08 -17.01
CA CYS A 76 -5.69 15.86 -18.07
C CYS A 76 -6.68 17.03 -18.17
N PHE A 77 -7.19 17.51 -17.04
CA PHE A 77 -8.10 18.67 -17.01
C PHE A 77 -7.40 19.94 -17.49
N ALA A 78 -6.16 20.20 -17.05
CA ALA A 78 -5.36 21.33 -17.50
C ALA A 78 -5.14 21.29 -19.03
N GLY A 79 -4.85 20.11 -19.59
CA GLY A 79 -4.69 19.91 -21.02
C GLY A 79 -5.93 20.26 -21.82
N VAL A 80 -7.09 19.80 -21.34
CA VAL A 80 -8.39 20.10 -21.96
C VAL A 80 -8.69 21.59 -21.87
N LEU A 81 -8.43 22.22 -20.72
CA LEU A 81 -8.66 23.65 -20.52
C LEU A 81 -7.78 24.50 -21.45
N ILE A 82 -6.48 24.19 -21.56
CA ILE A 82 -5.55 24.87 -22.47
C ILE A 82 -6.03 24.73 -23.92
N GLN A 83 -6.42 23.53 -24.33
CA GLN A 83 -6.91 23.27 -25.66
C GLN A 83 -8.24 23.98 -25.95
N PHE A 84 -9.06 24.19 -24.93
CA PHE A 84 -10.30 24.98 -25.06
C PHE A 84 -10.02 26.47 -25.24
N LEU A 85 -9.08 27.04 -24.44
CA LEU A 85 -8.75 28.45 -24.43
C LEU A 85 -7.90 28.88 -25.64
N PHE A 86 -6.97 28.02 -26.05
CA PHE A 86 -6.02 28.32 -27.12
C PHE A 86 -6.29 27.44 -28.35
N TYR A 87 -6.83 28.03 -29.39
CA TYR A 87 -7.11 27.34 -30.64
C TYR A 87 -5.83 26.87 -31.32
N GLY A 88 -5.82 25.62 -31.79
CA GLY A 88 -4.66 25.04 -32.53
C GLY A 88 -3.60 24.36 -31.65
N ILE A 89 -3.70 24.43 -30.30
CA ILE A 89 -2.79 23.72 -29.41
C ILE A 89 -3.38 22.35 -29.07
N THR A 90 -2.66 21.27 -29.39
CA THR A 90 -3.03 19.88 -29.06
C THR A 90 -2.27 19.40 -27.81
N SER A 91 -2.45 20.10 -26.66
CA SER A 91 -1.73 19.81 -25.41
C SER A 91 -2.31 18.63 -24.65
N SER A 92 -3.56 18.23 -24.90
CA SER A 92 -4.26 17.18 -24.16
C SER A 92 -3.52 15.83 -24.18
N TRP A 93 -3.02 15.40 -25.34
CA TRP A 93 -2.30 14.13 -25.45
C TRP A 93 -0.97 14.11 -24.70
N VAL A 94 -0.25 15.24 -24.73
CA VAL A 94 1.03 15.37 -23.97
C VAL A 94 0.76 15.29 -22.48
N LEU A 95 -0.28 15.96 -21.98
CA LEU A 95 -0.62 15.97 -20.56
C LEU A 95 -1.23 14.65 -20.10
N VAL A 96 -1.95 13.91 -20.96
CA VAL A 96 -2.34 12.52 -20.70
C VAL A 96 -1.12 11.62 -20.59
N ALA A 97 -0.13 11.74 -21.47
CA ALA A 97 1.10 10.97 -21.38
C ALA A 97 1.87 11.27 -20.09
N VAL A 98 1.99 12.55 -19.70
CA VAL A 98 2.59 12.95 -18.42
C VAL A 98 1.82 12.36 -17.25
N ALA A 99 0.49 12.41 -17.26
CA ALA A 99 -0.34 11.84 -16.22
C ALA A 99 -0.14 10.31 -16.08
N LEU A 100 -0.04 9.59 -17.19
CA LEU A 100 0.24 8.16 -17.19
C LEU A 100 1.63 7.85 -16.63
N ILE A 101 2.66 8.65 -16.95
CA ILE A 101 3.99 8.52 -16.37
C ILE A 101 3.94 8.71 -14.85
N PHE A 102 3.22 9.73 -14.35
CA PHE A 102 3.06 9.94 -12.92
C PHE A 102 2.37 8.77 -12.23
N VAL A 103 1.29 8.22 -12.80
CA VAL A 103 0.61 7.03 -12.27
C VAL A 103 1.56 5.83 -12.23
N GLN A 104 2.33 5.63 -13.29
CA GLN A 104 3.29 4.54 -13.35
C GLN A 104 4.41 4.71 -12.32
N MET A 105 4.97 5.90 -12.18
CA MET A 105 5.98 6.20 -11.17
C MET A 105 5.45 5.98 -9.75
N GLN A 106 4.21 6.37 -9.48
CA GLN A 106 3.57 6.15 -8.19
C GLN A 106 3.41 4.65 -7.90
N SER A 107 2.90 3.89 -8.87
CA SER A 107 2.76 2.43 -8.74
C SER A 107 4.12 1.73 -8.51
N TYR A 108 5.17 2.19 -9.17
CA TYR A 108 6.52 1.70 -8.89
C TYR A 108 6.99 2.05 -7.47
N ALA A 109 6.73 3.29 -7.02
CA ALA A 109 7.12 3.73 -5.68
C ALA A 109 6.44 2.89 -4.58
N GLU A 110 5.18 2.53 -4.77
CA GLU A 110 4.42 1.68 -3.84
C GLU A 110 4.95 0.26 -3.78
N ASN A 111 5.23 -0.35 -4.93
CA ASN A 111 5.85 -1.70 -5.00
C ASN A 111 7.23 -1.74 -4.34
N LEU A 112 7.93 -0.58 -4.23
CA LEU A 112 9.20 -0.49 -3.51
C LEU A 112 9.06 -0.68 -1.99
N TYR A 113 7.86 -0.54 -1.42
CA TYR A 113 7.60 -0.57 0.02
C TYR A 113 6.90 -1.82 0.53
N ILE A 114 6.46 -2.71 -0.37
CA ILE A 114 5.82 -3.98 -0.01
C ILE A 114 6.82 -5.13 -0.15
N ASP A 115 6.76 -6.08 0.78
CA ASP A 115 7.43 -7.37 0.66
C ASP A 115 6.52 -8.33 -0.10
N GLU A 116 6.98 -8.81 -1.25
CA GLU A 116 6.17 -9.64 -2.17
C GLU A 116 5.74 -10.97 -1.56
N LEU A 117 6.52 -11.53 -0.64
CA LEU A 117 6.21 -12.82 -0.03
C LEU A 117 5.15 -12.70 1.08
N SER A 118 5.35 -11.79 2.01
CA SER A 118 4.46 -11.64 3.17
C SER A 118 3.25 -10.74 2.89
N GLY A 119 3.29 -9.90 1.85
CA GLY A 119 2.29 -8.86 1.57
C GLY A 119 2.32 -7.68 2.55
N LEU A 120 3.24 -7.67 3.51
CA LEU A 120 3.44 -6.60 4.48
C LEU A 120 4.35 -5.51 3.93
N TYR A 121 4.49 -4.42 4.67
CA TYR A 121 5.54 -3.43 4.36
C TYR A 121 6.93 -4.06 4.51
N ASN A 122 7.91 -3.52 3.78
CA ASN A 122 9.30 -3.95 3.89
C ASN A 122 10.14 -2.98 4.73
N ARG A 123 11.42 -3.33 4.95
CA ARG A 123 12.38 -2.52 5.72
C ARG A 123 12.57 -1.10 5.14
N ARG A 124 12.40 -0.90 3.82
CA ARG A 124 12.52 0.44 3.22
C ARG A 124 11.41 1.36 3.70
N TYR A 125 10.19 0.83 3.81
CA TYR A 125 9.06 1.57 4.36
C TYR A 125 9.27 1.96 5.82
N LEU A 126 9.75 1.01 6.66
CA LEU A 126 10.12 1.30 8.05
C LEU A 126 11.06 2.49 8.16
N ASN A 127 12.16 2.45 7.37
CA ASN A 127 13.15 3.53 7.38
C ASN A 127 12.57 4.88 6.95
N ALA A 128 11.67 4.89 5.96
CA ALA A 128 10.98 6.10 5.51
C ALA A 128 10.09 6.68 6.62
N VAL A 129 9.27 5.85 7.26
CA VAL A 129 8.38 6.25 8.37
C VAL A 129 9.17 6.80 9.55
N LEU A 130 10.23 6.11 9.98
CA LEU A 130 11.05 6.54 11.12
C LEU A 130 11.84 7.81 10.82
N SER A 131 12.29 8.00 9.57
CA SER A 131 12.99 9.22 9.14
C SER A 131 12.06 10.44 9.11
N GLU A 132 10.83 10.28 8.60
CA GLU A 132 9.85 11.36 8.56
C GLU A 132 9.42 11.78 9.96
N ARG A 133 9.31 10.83 10.89
CA ARG A 133 8.94 11.08 12.26
C ARG A 133 9.90 11.99 13.01
N LYS A 134 11.21 11.86 12.81
CA LYS A 134 12.22 12.76 13.40
C LYS A 134 11.90 14.24 13.16
N ILE A 135 11.14 14.53 12.11
CA ILE A 135 10.85 15.92 11.67
C ILE A 135 9.48 16.42 12.16
N THR A 136 8.47 15.57 12.34
CA THR A 136 7.07 16.03 12.34
C THR A 136 6.18 15.58 13.50
N SER A 137 6.49 14.53 14.27
CA SER A 137 5.47 13.91 15.14
C SER A 137 5.73 14.02 16.64
N ARG A 138 4.70 14.53 17.37
CA ARG A 138 4.62 14.58 18.85
C ARG A 138 3.83 13.40 19.46
N LYS A 139 3.33 12.44 18.66
CA LYS A 139 2.56 11.32 19.19
C LYS A 139 3.50 10.20 19.66
N SER A 140 3.14 9.43 20.68
CA SER A 140 3.86 8.21 21.07
C SER A 140 4.01 7.27 19.90
N LEU A 141 5.12 6.58 19.78
CA LEU A 141 5.33 5.49 18.83
C LEU A 141 5.89 4.30 19.57
N HIS A 142 5.21 3.19 19.45
CA HIS A 142 5.68 1.92 19.96
C HIS A 142 6.04 1.00 18.80
N GLY A 143 7.07 0.19 18.99
CA GLY A 143 7.44 -0.88 18.08
C GLY A 143 7.48 -2.20 18.79
N ILE A 144 7.05 -3.25 18.11
CA ILE A 144 7.17 -4.65 18.53
C ILE A 144 8.03 -5.34 17.49
N MET A 145 9.24 -5.78 17.86
CA MET A 145 10.07 -6.62 17.02
C MET A 145 9.82 -8.08 17.35
N MET A 146 9.78 -8.93 16.34
CA MET A 146 9.53 -10.34 16.49
C MET A 146 10.34 -11.17 15.51
N ASP A 147 10.67 -12.40 15.94
CA ASP A 147 11.41 -13.39 15.17
C ASP A 147 10.69 -14.75 15.27
N VAL A 148 10.60 -15.45 14.14
CA VAL A 148 9.96 -16.76 14.09
C VAL A 148 10.84 -17.81 14.75
N ASN A 149 10.34 -18.40 15.82
CA ASN A 149 11.07 -19.45 16.54
C ASN A 149 11.24 -20.69 15.66
N ASP A 150 12.45 -21.25 15.67
CA ASP A 150 12.77 -22.48 14.94
C ASP A 150 12.49 -22.40 13.42
N PHE A 151 12.53 -21.22 12.80
CA PHE A 151 12.26 -21.06 11.35
C PHE A 151 13.19 -21.93 10.48
N LYS A 152 14.45 -22.04 10.87
CA LYS A 152 15.39 -22.93 10.22
C LYS A 152 14.92 -24.40 10.27
N TYR A 153 14.35 -24.85 11.39
CA TYR A 153 13.80 -26.20 11.51
C TYR A 153 12.64 -26.42 10.52
N ILE A 154 11.78 -25.42 10.33
CA ILE A 154 10.70 -25.49 9.31
C ILE A 154 11.32 -25.69 7.92
N ASN A 155 12.31 -24.88 7.56
CA ASN A 155 12.98 -24.99 6.26
C ASN A 155 13.69 -26.35 6.07
N ASP A 156 14.43 -26.80 7.07
CA ASP A 156 15.26 -28.01 6.99
C ASP A 156 14.41 -29.29 6.94
N ASN A 157 13.24 -29.32 7.59
CA ASN A 157 12.39 -30.53 7.67
C ASN A 157 11.25 -30.56 6.64
N PHE A 158 10.73 -29.37 6.24
CA PHE A 158 9.57 -29.31 5.34
C PHE A 158 9.88 -28.61 4.02
N GLY A 159 11.11 -28.10 3.84
CA GLY A 159 11.56 -27.42 2.63
C GLY A 159 11.25 -25.92 2.63
N HIS A 160 11.97 -25.17 1.78
CA HIS A 160 11.86 -23.71 1.70
C HIS A 160 10.45 -23.22 1.31
N SER A 161 9.71 -23.99 0.51
CA SER A 161 8.31 -23.63 0.17
C SER A 161 7.39 -23.60 1.40
N MET A 162 7.66 -24.44 2.40
CA MET A 162 6.92 -24.40 3.67
C MET A 162 7.41 -23.26 4.58
N GLY A 163 8.70 -22.92 4.52
CA GLY A 163 9.20 -21.69 5.14
C GLY A 163 8.54 -20.44 4.55
N ASP A 164 8.44 -20.35 3.23
CA ASP A 164 7.72 -19.27 2.56
C ASP A 164 6.25 -19.21 3.00
N LYS A 165 5.60 -20.36 3.11
CA LYS A 165 4.22 -20.46 3.60
C LYS A 165 4.10 -20.01 5.06
N ALA A 166 5.08 -20.32 5.91
CA ALA A 166 5.15 -19.85 7.29
C ALA A 166 5.23 -18.32 7.36
N ILE A 167 6.06 -17.70 6.51
CA ILE A 167 6.17 -16.24 6.39
C ILE A 167 4.84 -15.63 5.91
N CYS A 168 4.21 -16.17 4.87
CA CYS A 168 2.90 -15.72 4.37
C CYS A 168 1.82 -15.83 5.46
N THR A 169 1.81 -16.94 6.20
CA THR A 169 0.84 -17.19 7.27
C THR A 169 1.01 -16.19 8.40
N LEU A 170 2.26 -15.98 8.87
CA LEU A 170 2.54 -14.97 9.89
C LEU A 170 2.15 -13.55 9.40
N GLY A 171 2.47 -13.22 8.16
CA GLY A 171 2.06 -11.95 7.55
C GLY A 171 0.54 -11.72 7.63
N ASN A 172 -0.26 -12.74 7.29
CA ASN A 172 -1.71 -12.67 7.39
C ASN A 172 -2.22 -12.56 8.84
N ILE A 173 -1.58 -13.26 9.78
CA ILE A 173 -1.89 -13.17 11.21
C ILE A 173 -1.62 -11.75 11.70
N LEU A 174 -0.46 -11.19 11.43
CA LEU A 174 -0.10 -9.83 11.82
C LEU A 174 -1.07 -8.81 11.25
N PHE A 175 -1.41 -8.91 9.97
CA PHE A 175 -2.36 -8.01 9.33
C PHE A 175 -3.73 -7.97 10.02
N ARG A 176 -4.18 -9.11 10.59
CA ARG A 176 -5.47 -9.22 11.31
C ARG A 176 -5.39 -8.84 12.78
N SER A 177 -4.21 -8.97 13.40
CA SER A 177 -4.02 -8.74 14.83
C SER A 177 -3.72 -7.28 15.18
N ILE A 178 -3.28 -6.48 14.21
CA ILE A 178 -2.92 -5.08 14.47
C ILE A 178 -4.15 -4.18 14.38
N PRO A 179 -4.28 -3.19 15.28
CA PRO A 179 -5.38 -2.22 15.23
C PRO A 179 -5.29 -1.30 14.01
N ASP A 180 -6.41 -0.63 13.68
CA ASP A 180 -6.46 0.36 12.62
C ASP A 180 -5.39 1.45 12.82
N GLY A 181 -4.61 1.71 11.77
CA GLY A 181 -3.50 2.66 11.79
C GLY A 181 -2.17 2.07 12.29
N GLY A 182 -2.14 0.82 12.73
CA GLY A 182 -0.91 0.06 12.95
C GLY A 182 -0.28 -0.37 11.62
N MET A 183 1.02 -0.64 11.64
CA MET A 183 1.78 -1.05 10.46
C MET A 183 2.56 -2.31 10.76
N ALA A 184 2.37 -3.35 9.95
CA ALA A 184 3.16 -4.58 10.00
C ALA A 184 4.23 -4.56 8.89
N ILE A 185 5.44 -4.87 9.25
CA ILE A 185 6.63 -4.78 8.40
C ILE A 185 7.39 -6.11 8.47
N ARG A 186 7.80 -6.63 7.33
CA ARG A 186 8.84 -7.67 7.30
C ARG A 186 10.20 -7.00 7.27
N TYR A 187 10.96 -7.16 8.34
CA TYR A 187 12.23 -6.47 8.52
C TYR A 187 13.38 -7.16 7.79
N ALA A 188 13.53 -8.47 7.99
CA ALA A 188 14.49 -9.32 7.29
C ALA A 188 14.09 -10.80 7.46
N GLY A 189 14.35 -11.65 6.49
CA GLY A 189 14.19 -13.11 6.61
C GLY A 189 12.90 -13.53 7.34
N ASP A 190 13.05 -13.94 8.58
CA ASP A 190 12.02 -14.38 9.55
C ASP A 190 11.72 -13.33 10.64
N GLU A 191 12.24 -12.10 10.49
CA GLU A 191 12.06 -11.01 11.43
C GLU A 191 10.98 -10.03 10.96
N PHE A 192 10.11 -9.62 11.89
CA PHE A 192 9.00 -8.71 11.63
C PHE A 192 8.96 -7.59 12.66
N ILE A 193 8.38 -6.45 12.28
CA ILE A 193 8.16 -5.32 13.17
C ILE A 193 6.71 -4.86 13.02
N VAL A 194 6.05 -4.57 14.15
CA VAL A 194 4.78 -3.85 14.18
C VAL A 194 5.03 -2.47 14.76
N LEU A 195 4.56 -1.43 14.09
CA LEU A 195 4.58 -0.06 14.60
C LEU A 195 3.15 0.38 14.96
N LEU A 196 3.00 0.94 16.16
CA LEU A 196 1.75 1.46 16.70
C LEU A 196 1.96 2.93 17.09
N SER A 197 1.18 3.84 16.51
CA SER A 197 1.31 5.28 16.73
C SER A 197 0.11 5.84 17.50
N GLY A 198 0.38 6.66 18.54
CA GLY A 198 -0.66 7.31 19.33
C GLY A 198 -1.41 6.37 20.27
N VAL A 199 -0.80 5.26 20.62
CA VAL A 199 -1.32 4.27 21.60
C VAL A 199 -0.50 4.30 22.88
N ASP A 200 -1.02 3.73 23.94
CA ASP A 200 -0.33 3.50 25.20
C ASP A 200 0.32 2.10 25.26
N THR A 201 1.11 1.86 26.29
CA THR A 201 1.80 0.57 26.48
C THR A 201 0.81 -0.58 26.69
N GLU A 202 -0.36 -0.34 27.30
CA GLU A 202 -1.38 -1.37 27.48
C GLU A 202 -1.92 -1.87 26.14
N SER A 203 -2.18 -0.96 25.21
CA SER A 203 -2.58 -1.31 23.82
C SER A 203 -1.51 -2.13 23.09
N VAL A 204 -0.23 -1.87 23.35
CA VAL A 204 0.88 -2.67 22.80
C VAL A 204 0.83 -4.11 23.33
N LEU A 205 0.65 -4.29 24.62
CA LEU A 205 0.55 -5.61 25.24
C LEU A 205 -0.67 -6.39 24.75
N VAL A 206 -1.82 -5.72 24.64
CA VAL A 206 -3.03 -6.32 24.04
C VAL A 206 -2.77 -6.76 22.59
N THR A 207 -2.05 -5.97 21.79
CA THR A 207 -1.69 -6.37 20.43
C THR A 207 -0.77 -7.60 20.41
N MET A 208 0.19 -7.68 21.32
CA MET A 208 1.05 -8.86 21.45
C MET A 208 0.27 -10.11 21.86
N ASP A 209 -0.68 -9.97 22.77
CA ASP A 209 -1.56 -11.07 23.20
C ASP A 209 -2.47 -11.54 22.06
N GLU A 210 -3.01 -10.61 21.25
CA GLU A 210 -3.82 -10.93 20.07
C GLU A 210 -3.01 -11.69 19.00
N ILE A 211 -1.76 -11.30 18.77
CA ILE A 211 -0.85 -12.04 17.89
C ILE A 211 -0.64 -13.46 18.38
N ASN A 212 -0.33 -13.64 19.67
CA ASN A 212 -0.14 -14.96 20.28
C ASN A 212 -1.42 -15.81 20.22
N HIS A 213 -2.57 -15.21 20.46
CA HIS A 213 -3.86 -15.88 20.37
C HIS A 213 -4.11 -16.41 18.95
N ASN A 214 -3.91 -15.59 17.93
CA ASN A 214 -4.11 -15.97 16.53
C ASN A 214 -3.09 -17.02 16.07
N LEU A 215 -1.85 -16.96 16.54
CA LEU A 215 -0.86 -18.02 16.33
C LEU A 215 -1.30 -19.35 16.97
N SER A 216 -1.86 -19.31 18.18
CA SER A 216 -2.38 -20.50 18.85
C SER A 216 -3.55 -21.12 18.11
N GLN A 217 -4.49 -20.30 17.65
CA GLN A 217 -5.61 -20.76 16.81
C GLN A 217 -5.12 -21.41 15.51
N PHE A 218 -4.14 -20.79 14.83
CA PHE A 218 -3.54 -21.39 13.65
C PHE A 218 -2.93 -22.76 13.96
N ASN A 219 -2.15 -22.89 15.03
CA ASN A 219 -1.51 -24.14 15.41
C ASN A 219 -2.52 -25.23 15.81
N GLU A 220 -3.61 -24.86 16.46
CA GLU A 220 -4.71 -25.78 16.84
C GLU A 220 -5.46 -26.30 15.60
N SER A 221 -5.53 -25.52 14.52
CA SER A 221 -6.20 -25.93 13.29
C SER A 221 -5.53 -27.10 12.59
N LYS A 222 -4.23 -27.35 12.84
CA LYS A 222 -3.41 -28.41 12.24
C LYS A 222 -3.50 -28.51 10.72
N ILE A 223 -3.78 -27.37 10.06
CA ILE A 223 -3.84 -27.28 8.60
C ILE A 223 -2.46 -27.50 8.00
N GLU A 224 -1.42 -27.03 8.67
CA GLU A 224 -0.04 -27.14 8.21
C GLU A 224 0.75 -28.16 9.05
N PRO A 225 1.79 -28.77 8.46
CA PRO A 225 2.60 -29.77 9.16
C PRO A 225 3.57 -29.16 10.18
N PHE A 226 3.65 -27.83 10.24
CA PHE A 226 4.50 -27.08 11.18
C PHE A 226 3.64 -26.26 12.16
N THR A 227 4.25 -25.85 13.26
CA THR A 227 3.69 -24.90 14.20
C THR A 227 4.43 -23.57 14.11
N LEU A 228 3.72 -22.47 14.30
CA LEU A 228 4.29 -21.13 14.36
C LEU A 228 4.31 -20.63 15.79
N SER A 229 5.45 -20.12 16.20
CA SER A 229 5.60 -19.32 17.43
C SER A 229 6.62 -18.21 17.17
N VAL A 230 6.48 -17.10 17.86
CA VAL A 230 7.38 -15.95 17.74
C VAL A 230 7.91 -15.54 19.10
N SER A 231 9.13 -15.03 19.12
CA SER A 231 9.67 -14.30 20.27
C SER A 231 9.50 -12.81 20.00
N MET A 232 8.92 -12.06 20.95
CA MET A 232 8.56 -10.66 20.76
C MET A 232 9.22 -9.76 21.80
N GLY A 233 9.70 -8.59 21.36
CA GLY A 233 10.18 -7.51 22.24
C GLY A 233 9.61 -6.19 21.81
N TYR A 234 9.19 -5.34 22.75
CA TYR A 234 8.65 -4.02 22.43
C TYR A 234 9.45 -2.90 23.07
N ALA A 235 9.45 -1.74 22.39
CA ALA A 235 9.98 -0.48 22.94
C ALA A 235 9.10 0.70 22.51
N GLU A 236 9.19 1.78 23.29
CA GLU A 236 8.67 3.08 22.91
C GLU A 236 9.79 3.91 22.27
N PHE A 237 9.47 4.66 21.25
CA PHE A 237 10.39 5.63 20.65
C PHE A 237 10.47 6.85 21.55
N GLY A 238 11.52 6.92 22.37
CA GLY A 238 11.73 7.95 23.37
C GLY A 238 12.07 9.32 22.79
N GLU A 239 11.95 10.34 23.62
CA GLU A 239 12.37 11.72 23.28
C GLU A 239 13.90 11.75 23.20
N GLY A 240 14.43 12.03 22.00
CA GLY A 240 15.88 12.03 21.74
C GLY A 240 16.42 10.71 21.16
N ASP A 241 15.61 9.66 21.06
CA ASP A 241 16.01 8.43 20.37
C ASP A 241 16.28 8.69 18.90
N ASP A 242 17.28 7.99 18.38
CA ASP A 242 17.39 7.80 16.95
C ASP A 242 16.79 6.45 16.52
N THR A 243 16.68 6.26 15.22
CA THR A 243 16.12 5.03 14.64
C THR A 243 16.88 3.79 15.09
N GLU A 244 18.21 3.91 15.24
CA GLU A 244 19.10 2.79 15.58
C GLU A 244 18.91 2.38 17.05
N ALA A 245 18.86 3.35 17.97
CA ALA A 245 18.59 3.09 19.39
C ALA A 245 17.21 2.45 19.59
N PHE A 246 16.17 2.93 18.89
CA PHE A 246 14.84 2.35 18.98
C PHE A 246 14.81 0.89 18.52
N LEU A 247 15.43 0.58 17.37
CA LEU A 247 15.51 -0.78 16.87
C LEU A 247 16.31 -1.69 17.83
N MET A 248 17.42 -1.18 18.37
CA MET A 248 18.25 -1.90 19.31
C MET A 248 17.49 -2.27 20.59
N HIS A 249 16.71 -1.34 21.17
CA HIS A 249 15.92 -1.61 22.38
C HIS A 249 14.87 -2.70 22.15
N MET A 250 14.23 -2.74 20.97
CA MET A 250 13.29 -3.80 20.65
C MET A 250 14.00 -5.16 20.47
N ASP A 251 15.14 -5.16 19.76
CA ASP A 251 15.94 -6.36 19.50
C ASP A 251 16.45 -7.00 20.80
N GLU A 252 16.99 -6.19 21.73
CA GLU A 252 17.45 -6.68 23.03
C GLU A 252 16.34 -7.42 23.78
N LYS A 253 15.13 -6.85 23.84
CA LYS A 253 13.99 -7.49 24.53
C LYS A 253 13.48 -8.73 23.80
N MET A 254 13.43 -8.71 22.47
CA MET A 254 13.07 -9.88 21.66
C MET A 254 14.09 -11.01 21.89
N TYR A 255 15.38 -10.70 21.91
CA TYR A 255 16.43 -11.67 22.14
C TYR A 255 16.37 -12.30 23.54
N GLU A 256 16.00 -11.53 24.57
CA GLU A 256 15.74 -12.08 25.92
C GLU A 256 14.61 -13.11 25.90
N GLU A 257 13.51 -12.84 25.22
CA GLU A 257 12.39 -13.77 25.06
C GLU A 257 12.81 -15.01 24.26
N LYS A 258 13.58 -14.83 23.18
CA LYS A 258 14.11 -15.95 22.38
C LYS A 258 15.03 -16.88 23.22
N ARG A 259 15.84 -16.30 24.11
CA ARG A 259 16.66 -17.09 25.06
C ARG A 259 15.79 -17.90 26.01
N LYS A 260 14.73 -17.31 26.58
CA LYS A 260 13.79 -18.03 27.47
C LYS A 260 13.12 -19.18 26.74
N TYR A 261 12.65 -18.96 25.51
CA TYR A 261 12.07 -19.99 24.65
C TYR A 261 13.01 -21.18 24.47
N HIS A 262 14.27 -20.96 24.12
CA HIS A 262 15.26 -22.03 23.95
C HIS A 262 15.60 -22.78 25.25
N LEU A 263 15.62 -22.09 26.38
CA LEU A 263 15.85 -22.74 27.69
C LEU A 263 14.68 -23.67 28.08
N LEU A 264 13.45 -23.22 27.89
CA LEU A 264 12.24 -24.02 28.14
C LEU A 264 12.19 -25.26 27.22
N LYS A 265 12.51 -25.08 25.93
CA LYS A 265 12.56 -26.19 24.97
C LYS A 265 13.60 -27.25 25.38
N LYS A 266 14.81 -26.84 25.80
CA LYS A 266 15.84 -27.76 26.29
C LYS A 266 15.40 -28.52 27.56
N SER A 267 14.73 -27.84 28.49
CA SER A 267 14.25 -28.47 29.73
C SER A 267 13.16 -29.52 29.45
N ASN A 268 12.31 -29.30 28.48
CA ASN A 268 11.26 -30.24 28.09
C ASN A 268 11.83 -31.47 27.34
N SER A 269 12.83 -31.25 26.47
CA SER A 269 13.52 -32.36 25.78
C SER A 269 14.35 -33.25 26.69
N SER A 270 14.78 -32.76 27.88
CA SER A 270 15.54 -33.55 28.86
C SER A 270 14.63 -34.39 29.77
N ARG A 271 13.31 -34.20 29.70
CA ARG A 271 12.32 -34.93 30.52
C ARG A 271 11.60 -36.05 29.76
N GLN A 272 11.82 -36.17 28.47
CA GLN A 272 11.41 -37.28 27.61
C GLN A 272 12.56 -38.26 27.38
#